data_3c2091ad07c32502d212f6a66df4874f
#
_entry.id   3c2091ad07c32502d212f6a66df4874f
#
_cell.length_a   1.000
_cell.length_b   1.000
_cell.length_c   1.000
_cell.angle_alpha   90.00
_cell.angle_beta   90.00
_cell.angle_gamma   90.00
#
_symmetry.space_group_name_H-M   'P 1'
#
loop_
_entity.id
_entity.type
_entity.pdbx_description
1 polymer ?
#
loop_
_entity_poly.entity_id
_entity_poly.type
_entity_poly.pdbx_seq_one_letter_code
_entity_poly.pdbx_strand_id
1 'polypeptide(L)'
;MRLKDFNCVLALLISLGGRENTVGVSGLLLGGGKTKYLTPALGSTRSGRLPNVFRVVLASGNVIRASQHVNSDLFKALKGGACNFDLVAKFVLKTFPYRNLYGGVMVFPWAQKNAIVQKFVEIIDGNTSGHPEDTGFAAAACLSGGKRISFVVANIEGQSNSTAFAGLEVLPPVVDVRANLPVTSIAAQITSPSGEYQVWSTLTFHNKLGMGCKILSSFDAVIEDIQDQVQDGDDFRIVYLLTPFPTLASNYGGNVLGLNEIHKKNSIVLSIQGILPNMKSVGLSRQRLKEATADIEAYAIATGQLITYLYLNYADQDQRPLATYGEENIRFLKRVAEKYDPGQFFQYSVPGGFRPKDV
;
A
#
# COMPACT_ATOMS: atom_id res chain seq x y z
N MET A 1 19.38 1.79 -2.41
CA MET A 1 19.16 1.90 -0.97
C MET A 1 17.83 1.20 -0.65
N ARG A 2 17.86 0.15 0.13
CA ARG A 2 16.66 -0.64 0.49
C ARG A 2 16.00 -0.06 1.73
N LEU A 3 14.69 -0.27 1.92
CA LEU A 3 13.98 0.23 3.12
C LEU A 3 14.55 -0.29 4.44
N LYS A 4 15.16 -1.49 4.45
CA LYS A 4 15.87 -1.99 5.63
C LYS A 4 17.03 -1.08 6.09
N ASP A 5 17.66 -0.40 5.13
CA ASP A 5 18.74 0.56 5.40
C ASP A 5 18.18 1.92 5.84
N PHE A 6 16.88 2.15 5.63
CA PHE A 6 16.17 3.38 5.92
C PHE A 6 15.45 3.37 7.28
N ASN A 7 15.10 2.20 7.78
CA ASN A 7 14.74 2.03 9.18
C ASN A 7 16.01 2.14 10.06
N CYS A 8 17.05 2.81 9.53
CA CYS A 8 18.30 3.02 10.20
C CYS A 8 18.06 3.87 11.44
N VAL A 9 18.23 3.23 12.57
CA VAL A 9 18.31 3.83 13.87
C VAL A 9 19.63 4.60 13.94
N LEU A 10 19.63 5.86 13.59
CA LEU A 10 20.60 6.79 14.15
C LEU A 10 20.24 6.91 15.65
N ALA A 11 20.75 6.00 16.43
CA ALA A 11 20.70 5.82 17.88
C ALA A 11 19.46 6.32 18.66
N LEU A 12 18.70 7.32 18.18
CA LEU A 12 17.56 7.95 18.86
C LEU A 12 16.42 8.43 17.93
N LEU A 13 16.55 8.26 16.60
CA LEU A 13 15.57 8.77 15.64
C LEU A 13 15.19 7.69 14.61
N ILE A 14 13.92 7.64 14.24
CA ILE A 14 13.37 6.76 13.21
C ILE A 14 12.73 7.58 12.11
N SER A 15 12.91 7.16 10.84
CA SER A 15 12.12 7.62 9.71
C SER A 15 11.26 6.49 9.19
N LEU A 16 10.09 6.84 8.65
CA LEU A 16 9.11 5.87 8.23
C LEU A 16 9.38 5.32 6.83
N GLY A 17 9.42 4.01 6.74
CA GLY A 17 9.40 3.24 5.48
C GLY A 17 8.02 2.64 5.19
N GLY A 18 7.96 1.81 4.15
CA GLY A 18 6.81 0.94 3.90
C GLY A 18 6.79 -0.26 4.85
N ARG A 19 5.75 -1.09 4.73
CA ARG A 19 5.64 -2.35 5.47
C ARG A 19 6.59 -3.45 4.98
N GLU A 20 6.99 -3.37 3.72
CA GLU A 20 7.90 -4.31 3.08
C GLU A 20 9.33 -3.77 3.13
N ASN A 21 10.26 -4.54 3.68
CA ASN A 21 11.61 -4.08 3.96
C ASN A 21 12.57 -4.17 2.74
N THR A 22 12.14 -4.82 1.66
CA THR A 22 12.96 -5.04 0.46
C THR A 22 12.68 -4.07 -0.67
N VAL A 23 11.58 -3.28 -0.60
CA VAL A 23 11.24 -2.32 -1.66
C VAL A 23 12.14 -1.09 -1.66
N GLY A 24 12.28 -0.48 -2.84
CA GLY A 24 13.06 0.74 -3.01
C GLY A 24 12.36 1.97 -2.42
N VAL A 25 13.14 2.79 -1.70
CA VAL A 25 12.64 4.03 -1.08
C VAL A 25 12.04 4.98 -2.09
N SER A 26 12.69 5.14 -3.25
CA SER A 26 12.25 6.07 -4.30
C SER A 26 10.88 5.68 -4.85
N GLY A 27 10.69 4.42 -5.23
CA GLY A 27 9.40 3.94 -5.74
C GLY A 27 8.28 4.13 -4.73
N LEU A 28 8.53 3.77 -3.46
CA LEU A 28 7.55 3.99 -2.40
C LEU A 28 7.14 5.45 -2.29
N LEU A 29 8.09 6.38 -2.16
CA LEU A 29 7.81 7.78 -1.86
C LEU A 29 7.21 8.52 -3.06
N LEU A 30 7.72 8.27 -4.27
CA LEU A 30 7.26 8.92 -5.49
C LEU A 30 5.91 8.40 -5.96
N GLY A 31 5.57 7.15 -5.66
CA GLY A 31 4.25 6.57 -5.93
C GLY A 31 3.16 6.93 -4.92
N GLY A 32 3.40 7.94 -4.07
CA GLY A 32 2.43 8.42 -3.09
C GLY A 32 2.60 7.88 -1.67
N GLY A 33 3.63 7.09 -1.41
CA GLY A 33 4.16 6.77 -0.08
C GLY A 33 3.16 6.42 1.00
N LYS A 34 2.31 5.40 0.83
CA LYS A 34 1.38 4.98 1.86
C LYS A 34 2.10 4.26 2.98
N THR A 35 2.38 4.95 4.07
CA THR A 35 2.90 4.33 5.28
C THR A 35 1.78 4.20 6.31
N LYS A 36 1.53 2.99 6.79
CA LYS A 36 0.40 2.66 7.66
C LYS A 36 0.70 2.68 9.14
N TYR A 37 1.91 2.29 9.49
CA TYR A 37 2.24 2.05 10.89
C TYR A 37 2.29 3.30 11.76
N LEU A 38 2.17 4.49 11.17
CA LEU A 38 2.42 5.71 11.92
C LEU A 38 1.57 6.90 11.42
N THR A 39 0.49 6.63 10.64
CA THR A 39 -0.30 7.73 10.06
C THR A 39 -1.12 8.51 11.08
N PRO A 40 -1.81 7.92 12.04
CA PRO A 40 -2.60 8.67 13.01
C PRO A 40 -1.81 9.26 14.17
N ALA A 41 -0.95 8.48 14.78
CA ALA A 41 -0.47 8.78 16.12
C ALA A 41 0.74 9.70 16.24
N LEU A 42 1.50 9.92 15.17
CA LEU A 42 2.60 10.90 15.22
C LEU A 42 2.12 12.31 14.89
N GLY A 43 0.91 12.63 15.28
CA GLY A 43 0.30 13.94 15.05
C GLY A 43 -0.26 14.03 13.64
N SER A 44 -1.41 13.45 13.45
CA SER A 44 -2.22 13.47 12.24
C SER A 44 -2.49 14.87 11.70
N THR A 45 -2.24 15.84 12.48
CA THR A 45 -2.67 17.21 12.23
C THR A 45 -1.75 17.99 11.30
N ARG A 46 -0.55 17.49 10.95
CA ARG A 46 0.36 18.37 10.20
C ARG A 46 1.34 17.58 9.32
N SER A 47 0.99 17.43 8.04
CA SER A 47 1.93 17.50 6.90
C SER A 47 3.30 16.77 7.00
N GLY A 48 3.48 15.79 7.85
CA GLY A 48 4.81 15.37 8.27
C GLY A 48 5.40 14.12 7.63
N ARG A 49 4.80 13.53 6.59
CA ARG A 49 5.17 12.19 6.16
C ARG A 49 5.68 12.05 4.75
N LEU A 50 5.53 13.08 3.98
CA LEU A 50 6.15 13.16 2.66
C LEU A 50 7.53 13.81 2.83
N PRO A 51 8.47 13.54 1.91
CA PRO A 51 9.75 14.21 1.93
C PRO A 51 9.58 15.72 2.02
N ASN A 52 10.39 16.37 2.86
CA ASN A 52 10.39 17.82 2.96
C ASN A 52 11.15 18.46 1.80
N VAL A 53 12.07 17.70 1.20
CA VAL A 53 12.92 18.16 0.11
C VAL A 53 13.34 16.97 -0.75
N PHE A 54 13.28 17.18 -2.05
CA PHE A 54 13.94 16.33 -3.03
C PHE A 54 15.15 17.07 -3.60
N ARG A 55 16.25 16.35 -3.83
CA ARG A 55 17.31 16.78 -4.76
C ARG A 55 17.14 15.93 -6.00
N VAL A 56 16.96 16.57 -7.12
CA VAL A 56 16.59 15.92 -8.38
C VAL A 56 17.58 16.25 -9.47
N VAL A 57 17.80 15.29 -10.37
CA VAL A 57 18.60 15.45 -11.59
C VAL A 57 17.62 15.48 -12.75
N LEU A 58 17.56 16.60 -13.47
CA LEU A 58 16.70 16.79 -14.64
C LEU A 58 17.29 16.08 -15.87
N ALA A 59 16.48 15.92 -16.92
CA ALA A 59 16.94 15.38 -18.21
C ALA A 59 18.12 16.19 -18.82
N SER A 60 18.20 17.49 -18.51
CA SER A 60 19.32 18.36 -18.88
C SER A 60 20.64 18.09 -18.14
N GLY A 61 20.63 17.19 -17.13
CA GLY A 61 21.77 16.97 -16.23
C GLY A 61 21.86 17.96 -15.06
N ASN A 62 21.04 19.01 -15.04
CA ASN A 62 21.04 19.97 -13.95
C ASN A 62 20.51 19.35 -12.66
N VAL A 63 21.20 19.64 -11.56
CA VAL A 63 20.79 19.22 -10.21
C VAL A 63 20.06 20.35 -9.51
N ILE A 64 18.79 20.17 -9.22
CA ILE A 64 17.97 21.19 -8.55
C ILE A 64 17.38 20.64 -7.24
N ARG A 65 16.83 21.55 -6.43
CA ARG A 65 16.09 21.25 -5.23
C ARG A 65 14.58 21.49 -5.48
N ALA A 66 13.73 20.53 -5.03
CA ALA A 66 12.30 20.71 -4.99
C ALA A 66 11.80 20.61 -3.55
N SER A 67 11.03 21.59 -3.11
CA SER A 67 10.45 21.68 -1.76
C SER A 67 9.16 22.50 -1.80
N GLN A 68 8.48 22.63 -0.67
CA GLN A 68 7.28 23.47 -0.58
C GLN A 68 7.50 24.93 -1.04
N HIS A 69 8.74 25.43 -0.94
CA HIS A 69 9.08 26.84 -1.22
C HIS A 69 9.99 27.03 -2.46
N VAL A 70 10.55 25.95 -3.01
CA VAL A 70 11.45 26.01 -4.16
C VAL A 70 11.02 24.93 -5.15
N ASN A 71 10.74 25.30 -6.40
CA ASN A 71 10.18 24.41 -7.42
C ASN A 71 8.97 23.61 -6.86
N SER A 72 8.03 24.35 -6.29
CA SER A 72 6.91 23.78 -5.53
C SER A 72 5.95 22.98 -6.39
N ASP A 73 5.86 23.28 -7.67
CA ASP A 73 5.13 22.52 -8.68
C ASP A 73 5.75 21.13 -8.89
N LEU A 74 7.08 21.05 -9.11
CA LEU A 74 7.79 19.79 -9.19
C LEU A 74 7.70 19.01 -7.87
N PHE A 75 7.81 19.71 -6.74
CA PHE A 75 7.66 19.09 -5.41
C PHE A 75 6.29 18.46 -5.22
N LYS A 76 5.21 19.10 -5.68
CA LYS A 76 3.86 18.55 -5.66
C LYS A 76 3.73 17.37 -6.61
N ALA A 77 4.24 17.48 -7.84
CA ALA A 77 4.18 16.43 -8.86
C ALA A 77 4.89 15.15 -8.44
N LEU A 78 6.06 15.26 -7.81
CA LEU A 78 6.83 14.11 -7.31
C LEU A 78 6.12 13.32 -6.19
N LYS A 79 5.09 13.89 -5.57
CA LYS A 79 4.31 13.21 -4.53
C LYS A 79 3.09 12.51 -5.14
N GLY A 80 3.33 11.41 -5.82
CA GLY A 80 2.35 10.56 -6.49
C GLY A 80 2.53 10.44 -8.00
N GLY A 81 3.32 11.33 -8.63
CA GLY A 81 3.56 11.30 -10.06
C GLY A 81 4.70 10.38 -10.51
N ALA A 82 5.28 9.61 -9.60
CA ALA A 82 6.37 8.66 -9.87
C ALA A 82 7.61 9.28 -10.55
N CYS A 83 8.35 8.51 -11.34
CA CYS A 83 9.61 8.90 -12.01
C CYS A 83 9.34 9.52 -13.39
N ASN A 84 8.39 10.46 -13.49
CA ASN A 84 7.94 11.00 -14.77
C ASN A 84 8.54 12.36 -15.14
N PHE A 85 9.39 12.93 -14.27
CA PHE A 85 9.90 14.30 -14.43
C PHE A 85 11.41 14.41 -14.34
N ASP A 86 12.04 13.48 -13.62
CA ASP A 86 13.42 13.54 -13.21
C ASP A 86 13.92 12.24 -12.56
N LEU A 87 15.17 12.24 -12.11
CA LEU A 87 15.76 11.23 -11.25
C LEU A 87 15.99 11.83 -9.86
N VAL A 88 15.29 11.31 -8.84
CA VAL A 88 15.48 11.79 -7.45
C VAL A 88 16.71 11.15 -6.83
N ALA A 89 17.73 11.96 -6.61
CA ALA A 89 19.02 11.53 -6.05
C ALA A 89 19.05 11.57 -4.51
N LYS A 90 18.22 12.41 -3.86
CA LYS A 90 18.17 12.52 -2.38
C LYS A 90 16.78 12.90 -1.88
N PHE A 91 16.37 12.24 -0.81
CA PHE A 91 15.17 12.57 -0.02
C PHE A 91 15.59 13.10 1.34
N VAL A 92 14.94 14.17 1.79
CA VAL A 92 15.04 14.65 3.18
C VAL A 92 13.71 14.37 3.84
N LEU A 93 13.70 13.43 4.78
CA LEU A 93 12.50 12.97 5.48
C LEU A 93 12.47 13.53 6.89
N LYS A 94 11.26 13.70 7.43
CA LYS A 94 11.06 13.96 8.85
C LYS A 94 11.38 12.70 9.65
N THR A 95 12.04 12.86 10.76
CA THR A 95 12.34 11.79 11.73
C THR A 95 11.54 11.99 13.01
N PHE A 96 11.43 10.93 13.78
CA PHE A 96 10.73 10.89 15.06
C PHE A 96 11.60 10.20 16.11
N PRO A 97 11.39 10.44 17.40
CA PRO A 97 12.06 9.67 18.45
C PRO A 97 11.82 8.17 18.25
N TYR A 98 12.87 7.40 18.39
CA TYR A 98 12.78 5.94 18.31
C TYR A 98 12.03 5.39 19.53
N ARG A 99 11.12 4.46 19.26
CA ARG A 99 10.51 3.61 20.28
C ARG A 99 10.12 2.26 19.68
N ASN A 100 10.02 1.25 20.52
CA ASN A 100 9.40 0.00 20.15
C ASN A 100 7.89 0.20 19.96
N LEU A 101 7.29 -0.62 19.10
CA LEU A 101 5.85 -0.74 18.93
C LEU A 101 5.39 -2.02 19.61
N TYR A 102 4.18 -2.04 20.14
CA TYR A 102 3.55 -3.33 20.44
C TYR A 102 2.80 -3.81 19.21
N GLY A 103 3.13 -4.99 18.70
CA GLY A 103 2.48 -5.51 17.50
C GLY A 103 3.12 -6.77 16.96
N GLY A 104 2.56 -7.24 15.86
CA GLY A 104 2.99 -8.43 15.15
C GLY A 104 1.85 -9.09 14.39
N VAL A 105 2.10 -10.29 13.91
CA VAL A 105 1.18 -11.10 13.11
C VAL A 105 0.38 -12.02 14.01
N MET A 106 -0.93 -12.04 13.79
CA MET A 106 -1.83 -13.09 14.25
C MET A 106 -2.29 -13.89 13.03
N VAL A 107 -2.23 -15.23 13.09
CA VAL A 107 -2.70 -16.11 12.02
C VAL A 107 -3.84 -16.97 12.54
N PHE A 108 -4.91 -17.04 11.77
CA PHE A 108 -6.11 -17.76 12.12
C PHE A 108 -6.42 -18.87 11.11
N PRO A 109 -7.07 -19.97 11.54
CA PRO A 109 -7.57 -20.99 10.63
C PRO A 109 -8.54 -20.38 9.61
N TRP A 110 -8.51 -20.91 8.37
CA TRP A 110 -9.40 -20.42 7.31
C TRP A 110 -10.89 -20.53 7.66
N ALA A 111 -11.26 -21.49 8.49
CA ALA A 111 -12.64 -21.63 8.99
C ALA A 111 -13.15 -20.38 9.72
N GLN A 112 -12.29 -19.54 10.28
CA GLN A 112 -12.64 -18.30 10.97
C GLN A 112 -12.70 -17.07 10.04
N LYS A 113 -12.48 -17.21 8.75
CA LYS A 113 -12.34 -16.10 7.79
C LYS A 113 -13.45 -15.05 7.89
N ASN A 114 -14.70 -15.48 7.99
CA ASN A 114 -15.85 -14.57 8.04
C ASN A 114 -15.87 -13.74 9.33
N ALA A 115 -15.60 -14.38 10.48
CA ALA A 115 -15.54 -13.69 11.77
C ALA A 115 -14.37 -12.70 11.81
N ILE A 116 -13.23 -13.05 11.25
CA ILE A 116 -12.05 -12.17 11.16
C ILE A 116 -12.35 -10.96 10.26
N VAL A 117 -12.97 -11.16 9.10
CA VAL A 117 -13.31 -10.05 8.20
C VAL A 117 -14.38 -9.14 8.82
N GLN A 118 -15.36 -9.70 9.49
CA GLN A 118 -16.33 -8.90 10.24
C GLN A 118 -15.64 -8.04 11.30
N LYS A 119 -14.76 -8.65 12.10
CA LYS A 119 -14.00 -7.93 13.14
C LYS A 119 -13.08 -6.87 12.54
N PHE A 120 -12.46 -7.15 11.39
CA PHE A 120 -11.66 -6.17 10.67
C PHE A 120 -12.47 -4.93 10.25
N VAL A 121 -13.67 -5.12 9.69
CA VAL A 121 -14.58 -4.02 9.32
C VAL A 121 -14.97 -3.19 10.54
N GLU A 122 -15.33 -3.86 11.65
CA GLU A 122 -15.71 -3.20 12.91
C GLU A 122 -14.57 -2.36 13.48
N ILE A 123 -13.35 -2.91 13.51
CA ILE A 123 -12.15 -2.20 13.98
C ILE A 123 -11.89 -0.94 13.14
N ILE A 124 -12.01 -1.02 11.83
CA ILE A 124 -11.76 0.14 10.96
C ILE A 124 -12.83 1.21 11.20
N ASP A 125 -14.09 0.84 11.34
CA ASP A 125 -15.17 1.80 11.58
C ASP A 125 -15.09 2.42 12.99
N GLY A 126 -14.61 1.67 13.99
CA GLY A 126 -14.40 2.14 15.35
C GLY A 126 -13.13 2.99 15.55
N ASN A 127 -12.05 2.65 14.85
CA ASN A 127 -10.73 3.25 15.12
C ASN A 127 -10.51 4.63 14.50
N THR A 128 -11.33 5.04 13.55
CA THR A 128 -11.11 6.30 12.82
C THR A 128 -11.24 7.56 13.67
N SER A 129 -11.83 7.46 14.83
CA SER A 129 -12.08 8.60 15.71
C SER A 129 -11.52 8.47 17.12
N GLY A 130 -11.06 7.27 17.54
CA GLY A 130 -10.73 7.02 18.93
C GLY A 130 -9.31 6.55 19.22
N HIS A 131 -8.65 5.88 18.28
CA HIS A 131 -7.37 5.21 18.51
C HIS A 131 -6.34 5.50 17.41
N PRO A 132 -5.85 6.74 17.31
CA PRO A 132 -4.90 7.13 16.27
C PRO A 132 -3.53 6.42 16.40
N GLU A 133 -3.22 5.89 17.58
CA GLU A 133 -2.02 5.11 17.87
C GLU A 133 -2.07 3.69 17.32
N ASP A 134 -3.26 3.20 16.94
CA ASP A 134 -3.46 1.83 16.49
C ASP A 134 -3.54 1.73 14.97
N THR A 135 -2.92 0.69 14.44
CA THR A 135 -2.96 0.39 13.02
C THR A 135 -2.96 -1.12 12.79
N GLY A 136 -3.43 -1.53 11.63
CA GLY A 136 -3.40 -2.93 11.25
C GLY A 136 -3.88 -3.12 9.81
N PHE A 137 -3.74 -4.35 9.33
CA PHE A 137 -4.30 -4.79 8.06
C PHE A 137 -4.59 -6.28 8.13
N ALA A 138 -5.55 -6.74 7.34
CA ALA A 138 -5.86 -8.15 7.21
C ALA A 138 -5.34 -8.72 5.89
N ALA A 139 -5.02 -10.00 5.86
CA ALA A 139 -4.62 -10.70 4.67
C ALA A 139 -5.24 -12.10 4.62
N ALA A 140 -5.92 -12.42 3.51
CA ALA A 140 -6.21 -13.77 3.11
C ALA A 140 -5.02 -14.28 2.29
N ALA A 141 -4.44 -15.41 2.67
CA ALA A 141 -3.26 -15.96 2.03
C ALA A 141 -3.38 -17.47 1.81
N CYS A 142 -2.98 -17.92 0.65
CA CYS A 142 -2.70 -19.33 0.36
C CYS A 142 -1.19 -19.48 0.20
N LEU A 143 -0.57 -20.22 1.08
CA LEU A 143 0.86 -20.46 1.12
C LEU A 143 1.08 -21.98 1.21
N SER A 144 1.90 -22.55 0.31
CA SER A 144 2.18 -23.99 0.27
C SER A 144 0.89 -24.86 0.35
N GLY A 145 -0.15 -24.46 -0.42
CA GLY A 145 -1.44 -25.16 -0.48
C GLY A 145 -2.39 -24.97 0.71
N GLY A 146 -1.97 -24.23 1.75
CA GLY A 146 -2.80 -23.98 2.92
C GLY A 146 -3.38 -22.57 2.97
N LYS A 147 -4.74 -22.45 3.02
CA LYS A 147 -5.42 -21.17 3.21
C LYS A 147 -5.37 -20.72 4.66
N ARG A 148 -5.05 -19.46 4.90
CA ARG A 148 -5.01 -18.80 6.22
C ARG A 148 -5.56 -17.39 6.10
N ILE A 149 -6.06 -16.86 7.21
CA ILE A 149 -6.35 -15.44 7.34
C ILE A 149 -5.47 -14.86 8.44
N SER A 150 -4.86 -13.71 8.18
CA SER A 150 -3.93 -13.07 9.09
C SER A 150 -4.43 -11.67 9.43
N PHE A 151 -4.13 -11.25 10.64
CA PHE A 151 -4.29 -9.87 11.07
C PHE A 151 -2.96 -9.37 11.60
N VAL A 152 -2.43 -8.32 11.01
CA VAL A 152 -1.22 -7.65 11.47
C VAL A 152 -1.63 -6.38 12.19
N VAL A 153 -1.28 -6.25 13.44
CA VAL A 153 -1.63 -5.11 14.28
C VAL A 153 -0.37 -4.45 14.84
N ALA A 154 -0.45 -3.17 15.09
CA ALA A 154 0.57 -2.44 15.81
C ALA A 154 -0.03 -1.24 16.55
N ASN A 155 0.38 -1.07 17.82
CA ASN A 155 0.18 0.14 18.61
C ASN A 155 1.51 0.87 18.70
N ILE A 156 1.55 2.09 18.23
CA ILE A 156 2.80 2.86 18.12
C ILE A 156 3.25 3.49 19.44
N GLU A 157 2.40 3.50 20.45
CA GLU A 157 2.77 3.89 21.82
C GLU A 157 3.33 2.71 22.63
N GLY A 158 3.37 1.50 22.02
CA GLY A 158 3.88 0.30 22.66
C GLY A 158 2.92 -0.34 23.68
N GLN A 159 1.63 0.04 23.65
CA GLN A 159 0.62 -0.46 24.58
C GLN A 159 0.04 -1.80 24.08
N SER A 160 0.08 -2.81 24.96
CA SER A 160 -0.43 -4.16 24.64
C SER A 160 -1.93 -4.32 24.85
N ASN A 161 -2.56 -3.41 25.60
CA ASN A 161 -3.96 -3.49 26.02
C ASN A 161 -4.86 -2.49 25.29
N SER A 162 -4.52 -2.13 24.06
CA SER A 162 -5.37 -1.23 23.30
C SER A 162 -6.76 -1.82 23.06
N THR A 163 -7.79 -1.05 23.39
CA THR A 163 -9.18 -1.43 23.18
C THR A 163 -9.58 -1.44 21.71
N ALA A 164 -8.78 -0.85 20.82
CA ALA A 164 -9.02 -0.88 19.39
C ALA A 164 -9.01 -2.30 18.81
N PHE A 165 -8.26 -3.21 19.42
CA PHE A 165 -8.18 -4.61 19.00
C PHE A 165 -9.00 -5.56 19.88
N ALA A 166 -9.81 -5.00 20.79
CA ALA A 166 -10.70 -5.80 21.64
C ALA A 166 -11.62 -6.68 20.79
N GLY A 167 -11.76 -7.93 21.21
CA GLY A 167 -12.55 -8.93 20.51
C GLY A 167 -11.77 -9.76 19.46
N LEU A 168 -10.50 -9.45 19.18
CA LEU A 168 -9.62 -10.40 18.50
C LEU A 168 -9.21 -11.55 19.43
N GLU A 169 -9.16 -11.33 20.73
CA GLU A 169 -8.80 -12.33 21.73
C GLU A 169 -9.82 -13.48 21.85
N VAL A 170 -11.08 -13.25 21.42
CA VAL A 170 -12.12 -14.32 21.44
C VAL A 170 -12.01 -15.27 20.25
N LEU A 171 -11.17 -14.95 19.27
CA LEU A 171 -10.91 -15.77 18.11
C LEU A 171 -9.53 -16.44 18.29
N PRO A 172 -9.46 -17.75 18.55
CA PRO A 172 -8.19 -18.41 18.84
C PRO A 172 -7.27 -18.42 17.59
N PRO A 173 -6.14 -17.69 17.60
CA PRO A 173 -5.15 -17.77 16.54
C PRO A 173 -4.36 -19.08 16.62
N VAL A 174 -3.87 -19.58 15.49
CA VAL A 174 -2.89 -20.66 15.44
C VAL A 174 -1.46 -20.15 15.62
N VAL A 175 -1.26 -18.86 15.34
CA VAL A 175 0.01 -18.15 15.58
C VAL A 175 -0.33 -16.77 16.13
N ASP A 176 0.34 -16.37 17.20
CA ASP A 176 0.35 -14.99 17.72
C ASP A 176 1.77 -14.63 18.11
N VAL A 177 2.38 -13.72 17.35
CA VAL A 177 3.76 -13.26 17.58
C VAL A 177 3.81 -11.78 17.98
N ARG A 178 2.70 -11.26 18.49
CA ARG A 178 2.67 -9.88 19.00
C ARG A 178 3.57 -9.72 20.22
N ALA A 179 4.37 -8.70 20.20
CA ALA A 179 5.25 -8.33 21.31
C ALA A 179 5.66 -6.84 21.21
N ASN A 180 6.36 -6.36 22.21
CA ASN A 180 6.98 -5.03 22.16
C ASN A 180 8.30 -5.12 21.36
N LEU A 181 8.25 -4.72 20.09
CA LEU A 181 9.28 -4.97 19.08
C LEU A 181 9.70 -3.69 18.35
N PRO A 182 10.95 -3.64 17.86
CA PRO A 182 11.34 -2.68 16.83
C PRO A 182 10.43 -2.79 15.59
N VAL A 183 10.14 -1.67 14.93
CA VAL A 183 9.37 -1.67 13.69
C VAL A 183 9.97 -2.57 12.61
N THR A 184 11.29 -2.69 12.57
CA THR A 184 12.03 -3.57 11.65
C THR A 184 11.73 -5.04 11.90
N SER A 185 11.54 -5.45 13.14
CA SER A 185 11.20 -6.83 13.51
C SER A 185 9.76 -7.16 13.10
N ILE A 186 8.82 -6.22 13.26
CA ILE A 186 7.44 -6.41 12.78
C ILE A 186 7.42 -6.49 11.25
N ALA A 187 8.15 -5.62 10.56
CA ALA A 187 8.27 -5.66 9.10
C ALA A 187 8.89 -6.97 8.58
N ALA A 188 9.85 -7.54 9.31
CA ALA A 188 10.47 -8.81 8.93
C ALA A 188 9.49 -10.00 8.96
N GLN A 189 8.45 -9.96 9.81
CA GLN A 189 7.42 -11.00 9.88
C GLN A 189 6.52 -11.08 8.63
N ILE A 190 6.50 -10.02 7.81
CA ILE A 190 5.60 -9.88 6.65
C ILE A 190 6.35 -9.64 5.34
N THR A 191 7.67 -9.86 5.34
CA THR A 191 8.51 -9.66 4.15
C THR A 191 8.22 -10.75 3.13
N SER A 192 7.99 -10.34 1.89
CA SER A 192 7.85 -11.25 0.75
C SER A 192 9.21 -11.84 0.35
N PRO A 193 9.27 -13.08 -0.15
CA PRO A 193 10.49 -13.65 -0.69
C PRO A 193 11.04 -12.82 -1.85
N SER A 194 12.36 -12.81 -1.99
CA SER A 194 13.03 -12.16 -3.12
C SER A 194 13.41 -13.17 -4.20
N GLY A 195 13.46 -12.74 -5.45
CA GLY A 195 13.87 -13.59 -6.58
C GLY A 195 12.73 -14.36 -7.24
N GLU A 196 11.49 -14.18 -6.78
CA GLU A 196 10.29 -14.79 -7.37
C GLU A 196 9.57 -13.79 -8.29
N TYR A 197 8.76 -14.31 -9.20
CA TYR A 197 7.91 -13.49 -10.06
C TYR A 197 6.69 -13.02 -9.28
N GLN A 198 6.32 -11.77 -9.47
CA GLN A 198 5.18 -11.20 -8.78
C GLN A 198 4.20 -10.55 -9.76
N VAL A 199 2.93 -10.84 -9.55
CA VAL A 199 1.80 -10.23 -10.25
C VAL A 199 0.99 -9.46 -9.24
N TRP A 200 0.60 -8.24 -9.57
CA TRP A 200 -0.14 -7.37 -8.67
C TRP A 200 -1.39 -6.82 -9.34
N SER A 201 -2.42 -6.55 -8.56
CA SER A 201 -3.51 -5.64 -8.94
C SER A 201 -4.09 -4.97 -7.71
N THR A 202 -4.84 -3.88 -7.89
CA THR A 202 -5.38 -3.11 -6.77
C THR A 202 -6.75 -2.53 -7.09
N LEU A 203 -7.57 -2.41 -6.04
CA LEU A 203 -8.85 -1.72 -6.03
C LEU A 203 -9.00 -0.92 -4.73
N THR A 204 -9.85 0.10 -4.75
CA THR A 204 -10.23 0.84 -3.55
C THR A 204 -11.75 0.86 -3.42
N PHE A 205 -12.27 0.65 -2.22
CA PHE A 205 -13.70 0.62 -1.94
C PHE A 205 -14.02 1.04 -0.51
N HIS A 206 -15.28 1.39 -0.24
CA HIS A 206 -15.73 1.71 1.10
C HIS A 206 -15.68 0.50 2.03
N ASN A 207 -15.32 0.73 3.31
CA ASN A 207 -15.29 -0.32 4.33
C ASN A 207 -16.69 -0.86 4.57
N LYS A 208 -17.01 -2.04 4.03
CA LYS A 208 -18.31 -2.71 4.17
C LYS A 208 -18.12 -4.22 4.26
N LEU A 209 -18.90 -4.85 5.15
CA LEU A 209 -18.82 -6.30 5.35
C LEU A 209 -19.12 -7.08 4.05
N GLY A 210 -20.09 -6.64 3.24
CA GLY A 210 -20.39 -7.26 1.94
C GLY A 210 -19.20 -7.30 1.00
N MET A 211 -18.37 -6.24 0.98
CA MET A 211 -17.12 -6.23 0.22
C MET A 211 -16.12 -7.26 0.77
N GLY A 212 -16.00 -7.35 2.08
CA GLY A 212 -15.15 -8.35 2.73
C GLY A 212 -15.56 -9.79 2.37
N CYS A 213 -16.87 -10.10 2.43
CA CYS A 213 -17.38 -11.41 2.02
C CYS A 213 -17.13 -11.70 0.53
N LYS A 214 -17.33 -10.71 -0.35
CA LYS A 214 -17.03 -10.85 -1.78
C LYS A 214 -15.56 -11.15 -2.04
N ILE A 215 -14.65 -10.50 -1.33
CA ILE A 215 -13.22 -10.72 -1.43
C ILE A 215 -12.84 -12.14 -1.01
N LEU A 216 -13.41 -12.64 0.10
CA LEU A 216 -13.15 -14.01 0.56
C LEU A 216 -13.66 -15.05 -0.43
N SER A 217 -14.85 -14.86 -1.03
CA SER A 217 -15.38 -15.78 -2.04
C SER A 217 -14.57 -15.75 -3.33
N SER A 218 -14.13 -14.56 -3.77
CA SER A 218 -13.22 -14.42 -4.91
C SER A 218 -11.87 -15.09 -4.65
N PHE A 219 -11.33 -14.95 -3.43
CA PHE A 219 -10.10 -15.62 -3.03
C PHE A 219 -10.22 -17.14 -3.11
N ASP A 220 -11.32 -17.72 -2.59
CA ASP A 220 -11.56 -19.16 -2.65
C ASP A 220 -11.61 -19.65 -4.10
N ALA A 221 -12.37 -18.97 -4.97
CA ALA A 221 -12.47 -19.33 -6.39
C ALA A 221 -11.12 -19.29 -7.13
N VAL A 222 -10.33 -18.23 -6.89
CA VAL A 222 -8.99 -18.13 -7.50
C VAL A 222 -8.06 -19.25 -7.04
N ILE A 223 -8.11 -19.64 -5.76
CA ILE A 223 -7.26 -20.72 -5.27
C ILE A 223 -7.67 -22.05 -5.90
N GLU A 224 -8.96 -22.34 -5.97
CA GLU A 224 -9.48 -23.56 -6.61
C GLU A 224 -9.04 -23.62 -8.09
N ASP A 225 -9.26 -22.56 -8.85
CA ASP A 225 -8.86 -22.48 -10.27
C ASP A 225 -7.36 -22.66 -10.50
N ILE A 226 -6.52 -22.08 -9.65
CA ILE A 226 -5.07 -22.17 -9.80
C ILE A 226 -4.59 -23.55 -9.38
N GLN A 227 -5.12 -24.13 -8.30
CA GLN A 227 -4.75 -25.47 -7.83
C GLN A 227 -5.02 -26.55 -8.88
N ASP A 228 -6.12 -26.44 -9.62
CA ASP A 228 -6.48 -27.39 -10.68
C ASP A 228 -5.53 -27.33 -11.91
N GLN A 229 -4.77 -26.25 -12.04
CA GLN A 229 -3.95 -25.98 -13.24
C GLN A 229 -2.42 -25.98 -12.94
N VAL A 230 -2.05 -25.90 -11.70
CA VAL A 230 -0.64 -25.95 -11.26
C VAL A 230 -0.23 -27.42 -11.12
N GLN A 231 0.94 -27.77 -11.65
CA GLN A 231 1.46 -29.13 -11.52
C GLN A 231 1.86 -29.43 -10.06
N ASP A 232 1.70 -30.67 -9.65
CA ASP A 232 2.17 -31.14 -8.34
C ASP A 232 3.64 -30.76 -8.13
N GLY A 233 3.90 -29.97 -7.08
CA GLY A 233 5.24 -29.52 -6.72
C GLY A 233 5.56 -28.06 -7.02
N ASP A 234 4.74 -27.34 -7.79
CA ASP A 234 4.90 -25.89 -7.97
C ASP A 234 4.36 -25.14 -6.74
N ASP A 235 5.22 -24.45 -6.01
CA ASP A 235 4.82 -23.58 -4.89
C ASP A 235 4.32 -22.25 -5.43
N PHE A 236 3.02 -21.99 -5.36
CA PHE A 236 2.42 -20.68 -5.65
C PHE A 236 1.88 -20.05 -4.37
N ARG A 237 1.90 -18.74 -4.32
CA ARG A 237 1.37 -17.99 -3.18
C ARG A 237 0.45 -16.89 -3.70
N ILE A 238 -0.77 -16.88 -3.20
CA ILE A 238 -1.75 -15.84 -3.48
C ILE A 238 -2.07 -15.12 -2.19
N VAL A 239 -2.00 -13.79 -2.22
CA VAL A 239 -2.28 -12.94 -1.06
C VAL A 239 -3.24 -11.83 -1.44
N TYR A 240 -4.38 -11.76 -0.77
CA TYR A 240 -5.31 -10.64 -0.82
C TYR A 240 -5.12 -9.81 0.44
N LEU A 241 -4.59 -8.62 0.28
CA LEU A 241 -4.26 -7.74 1.39
C LEU A 241 -5.25 -6.59 1.49
N LEU A 242 -5.97 -6.55 2.61
CA LEU A 242 -6.95 -5.51 2.92
C LEU A 242 -6.29 -4.43 3.77
N THR A 243 -6.05 -3.32 3.14
CA THR A 243 -5.32 -2.21 3.72
C THR A 243 -6.27 -1.07 4.09
N PRO A 244 -6.52 -0.77 5.38
CA PRO A 244 -7.35 0.36 5.77
C PRO A 244 -6.83 1.67 5.18
N PHE A 245 -7.77 2.50 4.75
CA PHE A 245 -7.51 3.83 4.27
C PHE A 245 -8.45 4.76 5.04
N PRO A 246 -8.06 5.20 6.25
CA PRO A 246 -8.94 5.94 7.13
C PRO A 246 -9.30 7.29 6.55
N THR A 247 -10.45 7.81 6.98
CA THR A 247 -10.82 9.22 6.79
C THR A 247 -9.71 10.09 7.36
N LEU A 248 -9.14 10.90 6.53
CA LEU A 248 -8.05 11.77 6.93
C LEU A 248 -8.56 13.20 6.99
N ALA A 249 -8.19 13.92 8.06
CA ALA A 249 -8.42 15.34 8.12
C ALA A 249 -7.80 16.04 6.88
N SER A 250 -8.47 17.01 6.33
CA SER A 250 -8.34 17.65 5.02
C SER A 250 -6.97 18.20 4.59
N ASN A 251 -5.87 17.88 5.25
CA ASN A 251 -4.56 18.51 5.06
C ASN A 251 -3.50 17.66 4.34
N TYR A 252 -3.92 16.74 3.46
CA TYR A 252 -2.98 16.10 2.53
C TYR A 252 -2.57 17.00 1.36
N GLY A 253 -2.82 18.28 1.49
CA GLY A 253 -2.46 19.29 0.52
C GLY A 253 -1.03 19.18 0.01
N GLY A 254 -0.85 19.44 -1.28
CA GLY A 254 0.45 19.43 -1.91
C GLY A 254 0.90 18.07 -2.45
N ASN A 255 -0.01 17.21 -2.88
CA ASN A 255 0.24 16.02 -3.70
C ASN A 255 -0.74 15.98 -4.90
N VAL A 256 -0.55 15.02 -5.79
CA VAL A 256 -1.36 14.87 -7.02
C VAL A 256 -2.35 13.69 -6.97
N LEU A 257 -2.53 13.06 -5.83
CA LEU A 257 -3.29 11.81 -5.73
C LEU A 257 -4.81 11.97 -5.83
N GLY A 258 -5.35 13.18 -5.79
CA GLY A 258 -6.80 13.42 -5.91
C GLY A 258 -7.63 12.91 -4.73
N LEU A 259 -7.04 12.75 -3.55
CA LEU A 259 -7.66 12.06 -2.42
C LEU A 259 -8.67 12.88 -1.62
N ASN A 260 -8.80 14.18 -1.85
CA ASN A 260 -9.62 15.08 -1.03
C ASN A 260 -11.10 14.69 -0.98
N GLU A 261 -11.61 14.10 -2.07
CA GLU A 261 -13.01 13.68 -2.15
C GLU A 261 -13.23 12.22 -1.68
N ILE A 262 -12.16 11.43 -1.70
CA ILE A 262 -12.19 9.99 -1.42
C ILE A 262 -12.25 9.72 0.09
N HIS A 263 -11.69 10.62 0.90
CA HIS A 263 -11.48 10.42 2.33
C HIS A 263 -12.64 10.77 3.25
N LYS A 264 -13.85 10.95 2.70
CA LYS A 264 -15.04 11.27 3.50
C LYS A 264 -15.58 10.09 4.30
N LYS A 265 -15.19 8.85 3.93
CA LYS A 265 -15.61 7.59 4.59
C LYS A 265 -14.42 6.64 4.71
N ASN A 266 -14.49 5.76 5.70
CA ASN A 266 -13.53 4.67 5.82
C ASN A 266 -13.53 3.80 4.57
N SER A 267 -12.35 3.50 4.09
CA SER A 267 -12.15 2.73 2.87
C SER A 267 -11.02 1.74 3.02
N ILE A 268 -10.96 0.82 2.08
CA ILE A 268 -9.97 -0.24 1.98
C ILE A 268 -9.28 -0.12 0.64
N VAL A 269 -7.96 -0.17 0.63
CA VAL A 269 -7.18 -0.49 -0.56
C VAL A 269 -6.92 -1.99 -0.53
N LEU A 270 -7.49 -2.72 -1.46
CA LEU A 270 -7.18 -4.11 -1.71
C LEU A 270 -5.93 -4.19 -2.59
N SER A 271 -5.01 -5.06 -2.23
CA SER A 271 -3.94 -5.51 -3.10
C SER A 271 -4.08 -7.01 -3.29
N ILE A 272 -4.15 -7.44 -4.51
CA ILE A 272 -4.16 -8.84 -4.93
C ILE A 272 -2.76 -9.13 -5.45
N GLN A 273 -2.12 -10.16 -4.88
CA GLN A 273 -0.74 -10.50 -5.19
C GLN A 273 -0.61 -11.98 -5.47
N GLY A 274 0.01 -12.31 -6.61
CA GLY A 274 0.52 -13.63 -6.91
C GLY A 274 2.05 -13.63 -6.81
N ILE A 275 2.61 -14.58 -6.07
CA ILE A 275 4.05 -14.84 -5.96
C ILE A 275 4.29 -16.22 -6.54
N LEU A 276 5.09 -16.32 -7.60
CA LEU A 276 5.09 -17.45 -8.51
C LEU A 276 6.51 -17.92 -8.78
N PRO A 277 6.75 -19.25 -8.82
CA PRO A 277 8.09 -19.82 -8.92
C PRO A 277 8.69 -19.67 -10.33
N ASN A 278 7.86 -19.57 -11.36
CA ASN A 278 8.33 -19.57 -12.75
C ASN A 278 7.44 -18.73 -13.69
N MET A 279 7.97 -18.42 -14.88
CA MET A 279 7.27 -17.61 -15.89
C MET A 279 6.01 -18.28 -16.47
N LYS A 280 5.95 -19.61 -16.53
CA LYS A 280 4.76 -20.31 -17.04
C LYS A 280 3.55 -20.06 -16.17
N SER A 281 3.74 -20.09 -14.85
CA SER A 281 2.70 -19.82 -13.87
C SER A 281 2.26 -18.35 -13.86
N VAL A 282 3.14 -17.42 -14.27
CA VAL A 282 2.83 -15.97 -14.32
C VAL A 282 1.66 -15.65 -15.24
N GLY A 283 1.68 -16.18 -16.47
CA GLY A 283 0.63 -15.88 -17.47
C GLY A 283 -0.77 -16.28 -16.98
N LEU A 284 -0.87 -17.51 -16.51
CA LEU A 284 -2.14 -18.04 -15.98
C LEU A 284 -2.60 -17.25 -14.75
N SER A 285 -1.74 -17.14 -13.75
CA SER A 285 -2.09 -16.46 -12.51
C SER A 285 -2.45 -15.00 -12.76
N ARG A 286 -1.73 -14.31 -13.64
CA ARG A 286 -2.06 -12.93 -14.01
C ARG A 286 -3.44 -12.81 -14.60
N GLN A 287 -3.83 -13.70 -15.52
CA GLN A 287 -5.16 -13.73 -16.11
C GLN A 287 -6.23 -13.92 -15.03
N ARG A 288 -6.06 -14.91 -14.15
CA ARG A 288 -7.00 -15.21 -13.07
C ARG A 288 -7.14 -14.08 -12.06
N LEU A 289 -6.02 -13.45 -11.68
CA LEU A 289 -6.06 -12.31 -10.76
C LEU A 289 -6.70 -11.06 -11.41
N LYS A 290 -6.56 -10.86 -12.72
CA LYS A 290 -7.27 -9.81 -13.46
C LYS A 290 -8.78 -10.06 -13.46
N GLU A 291 -9.21 -11.29 -13.77
CA GLU A 291 -10.63 -11.68 -13.76
C GLU A 291 -11.23 -11.51 -12.36
N ALA A 292 -10.53 -11.95 -11.32
CA ALA A 292 -10.95 -11.76 -9.94
C ALA A 292 -11.05 -10.28 -9.55
N THR A 293 -10.09 -9.46 -10.01
CA THR A 293 -10.13 -8.02 -9.78
C THR A 293 -11.34 -7.39 -10.43
N ALA A 294 -11.63 -7.75 -11.69
CA ALA A 294 -12.79 -7.24 -12.43
C ALA A 294 -14.13 -7.68 -11.80
N ASP A 295 -14.21 -8.91 -11.30
CA ASP A 295 -15.40 -9.43 -10.61
C ASP A 295 -15.65 -8.70 -9.27
N ILE A 296 -14.60 -8.42 -8.49
CA ILE A 296 -14.71 -7.62 -7.26
C ILE A 296 -15.10 -6.17 -7.60
N GLU A 297 -14.52 -5.59 -8.66
CA GLU A 297 -14.84 -4.24 -9.12
C GLU A 297 -16.30 -4.12 -9.54
N ALA A 298 -16.80 -5.08 -10.35
CA ALA A 298 -18.20 -5.12 -10.76
C ALA A 298 -19.16 -5.18 -9.58
N TYR A 299 -18.84 -5.98 -8.57
CA TYR A 299 -19.62 -6.02 -7.33
C TYR A 299 -19.57 -4.69 -6.57
N ALA A 300 -18.40 -4.07 -6.48
CA ALA A 300 -18.24 -2.77 -5.83
C ALA A 300 -19.03 -1.67 -6.53
N ILE A 301 -19.09 -1.69 -7.87
CA ILE A 301 -19.92 -0.78 -8.68
C ILE A 301 -21.41 -1.04 -8.40
N ALA A 302 -21.85 -2.29 -8.51
CA ALA A 302 -23.26 -2.68 -8.35
C ALA A 302 -23.81 -2.33 -6.96
N THR A 303 -22.95 -2.33 -5.94
CA THR A 303 -23.31 -2.01 -4.55
C THR A 303 -23.04 -0.55 -4.16
N GLY A 304 -22.52 0.27 -5.08
CA GLY A 304 -22.16 1.68 -4.82
C GLY A 304 -20.99 1.83 -3.84
N GLN A 305 -20.09 0.85 -3.78
CA GLN A 305 -18.96 0.85 -2.85
C GLN A 305 -17.62 1.16 -3.53
N LEU A 306 -17.55 1.18 -4.86
CA LEU A 306 -16.32 1.46 -5.57
C LEU A 306 -15.82 2.88 -5.29
N ILE A 307 -14.52 3.01 -5.07
CA ILE A 307 -13.77 4.26 -5.07
C ILE A 307 -12.81 4.18 -6.25
N THR A 308 -12.87 5.17 -7.14
CA THR A 308 -12.10 5.15 -8.40
C THR A 308 -10.59 5.17 -8.20
N TYR A 309 -10.08 5.58 -7.03
CA TYR A 309 -8.66 5.66 -6.73
C TYR A 309 -7.96 4.30 -6.79
N LEU A 310 -6.90 4.21 -7.59
CA LEU A 310 -5.98 3.07 -7.65
C LEU A 310 -4.62 3.46 -7.06
N TYR A 311 -4.12 2.66 -6.11
CA TYR A 311 -2.82 2.92 -5.52
C TYR A 311 -1.70 2.51 -6.46
N LEU A 312 -0.98 3.47 -7.02
CA LEU A 312 0.01 3.30 -8.08
C LEU A 312 1.05 2.20 -7.76
N ASN A 313 1.51 2.11 -6.51
CA ASN A 313 2.54 1.14 -6.13
C ASN A 313 2.04 -0.32 -6.06
N TYR A 314 0.73 -0.56 -6.21
CA TYR A 314 0.14 -1.89 -6.24
C TYR A 314 -0.55 -2.20 -7.58
N ALA A 315 -0.57 -1.25 -8.49
CA ALA A 315 -1.28 -1.39 -9.75
C ALA A 315 -0.58 -2.38 -10.69
N ASP A 316 -1.39 -3.22 -11.35
CA ASP A 316 -0.95 -4.00 -12.50
C ASP A 316 -0.58 -3.08 -13.67
N GLN A 317 0.32 -3.53 -14.54
CA GLN A 317 0.77 -2.76 -15.71
C GLN A 317 -0.38 -2.36 -16.65
N ASP A 318 -1.51 -3.10 -16.66
CA ASP A 318 -2.68 -2.81 -17.49
C ASP A 318 -3.68 -1.88 -16.79
N GLN A 319 -3.54 -1.64 -15.48
CA GLN A 319 -4.33 -0.66 -14.74
C GLN A 319 -3.82 0.76 -15.05
N ARG A 320 -4.68 1.76 -14.87
CA ARG A 320 -4.37 3.17 -15.16
C ARG A 320 -4.48 4.04 -13.90
N PRO A 321 -3.57 3.88 -12.92
CA PRO A 321 -3.69 4.59 -11.64
C PRO A 321 -3.65 6.11 -11.79
N LEU A 322 -2.86 6.67 -12.71
CA LEU A 322 -2.81 8.12 -12.91
C LEU A 322 -4.16 8.68 -13.39
N ALA A 323 -4.92 7.93 -14.20
CA ALA A 323 -6.26 8.34 -14.64
C ALA A 323 -7.23 8.58 -13.47
N THR A 324 -6.95 7.98 -12.31
CA THR A 324 -7.78 8.09 -11.11
C THR A 324 -7.50 9.31 -10.25
N TYR A 325 -6.51 10.12 -10.61
CA TYR A 325 -6.11 11.31 -9.83
C TYR A 325 -6.99 12.54 -10.09
N GLY A 326 -7.88 12.45 -11.07
CA GLY A 326 -8.74 13.55 -11.52
C GLY A 326 -8.08 14.44 -12.57
N GLU A 327 -8.89 14.98 -13.48
CA GLU A 327 -8.43 15.73 -14.65
C GLU A 327 -7.50 16.90 -14.34
N GLU A 328 -7.78 17.64 -13.27
CA GLU A 328 -6.95 18.79 -12.88
C GLU A 328 -5.52 18.36 -12.53
N ASN A 329 -5.39 17.29 -11.74
CA ASN A 329 -4.08 16.74 -11.39
C ASN A 329 -3.36 16.14 -12.59
N ILE A 330 -4.07 15.48 -13.52
CA ILE A 330 -3.47 14.97 -14.75
C ILE A 330 -2.95 16.13 -15.60
N ARG A 331 -3.75 17.16 -15.84
CA ARG A 331 -3.31 18.37 -16.56
C ARG A 331 -2.12 19.05 -15.87
N PHE A 332 -2.12 19.07 -14.54
CA PHE A 332 -1.00 19.58 -13.77
C PHE A 332 0.28 18.75 -13.98
N LEU A 333 0.20 17.40 -13.90
CA LEU A 333 1.34 16.51 -14.14
C LEU A 333 1.92 16.68 -15.56
N LYS A 334 1.08 16.82 -16.59
CA LYS A 334 1.51 17.09 -17.97
C LYS A 334 2.28 18.39 -18.09
N ARG A 335 1.75 19.50 -17.53
CA ARG A 335 2.45 20.80 -17.52
C ARG A 335 3.80 20.74 -16.79
N VAL A 336 3.88 20.03 -15.67
CA VAL A 336 5.14 19.87 -14.94
C VAL A 336 6.15 19.04 -15.74
N ALA A 337 5.71 17.96 -16.40
CA ALA A 337 6.56 17.20 -17.29
C ALA A 337 7.12 18.05 -18.43
N GLU A 338 6.27 18.82 -19.12
CA GLU A 338 6.70 19.75 -20.19
C GLU A 338 7.71 20.80 -19.70
N LYS A 339 7.51 21.33 -18.48
CA LYS A 339 8.38 22.37 -17.91
C LYS A 339 9.78 21.85 -17.54
N TYR A 340 9.86 20.66 -16.91
CA TYR A 340 11.11 20.16 -16.35
C TYR A 340 11.80 19.13 -17.24
N ASP A 341 11.09 18.55 -18.21
CA ASP A 341 11.55 17.62 -19.21
C ASP A 341 10.99 17.99 -20.61
N PRO A 342 11.34 19.15 -21.19
CA PRO A 342 10.80 19.60 -22.47
C PRO A 342 11.12 18.66 -23.62
N GLY A 343 12.21 17.88 -23.53
CA GLY A 343 12.57 16.82 -24.47
C GLY A 343 11.81 15.53 -24.24
N GLN A 344 10.97 15.45 -23.19
CA GLN A 344 10.15 14.31 -22.81
C GLN A 344 10.93 12.99 -22.65
N PHE A 345 12.18 13.08 -22.21
CA PHE A 345 13.04 11.92 -21.97
C PHE A 345 12.41 10.91 -21.02
N PHE A 346 11.86 11.41 -19.87
CA PHE A 346 11.22 10.54 -18.88
C PHE A 346 9.87 9.99 -19.36
N GLN A 347 9.24 10.57 -20.38
CA GLN A 347 8.00 10.09 -20.95
C GLN A 347 8.21 8.99 -22.02
N TYR A 348 9.33 9.00 -22.74
CA TYR A 348 9.54 8.12 -23.89
C TYR A 348 10.76 7.20 -23.76
N SER A 349 11.81 7.63 -23.10
CA SER A 349 13.09 6.89 -23.09
C SER A 349 13.31 6.04 -21.83
N VAL A 350 12.58 6.29 -20.74
CA VAL A 350 12.67 5.49 -19.52
C VAL A 350 11.67 4.33 -19.62
N PRO A 351 12.09 3.06 -19.53
CA PRO A 351 11.18 1.92 -19.68
C PRO A 351 10.27 1.74 -18.46
N GLY A 352 9.07 1.24 -18.69
CA GLY A 352 8.11 0.85 -17.65
C GLY A 352 7.45 2.04 -16.92
N GLY A 353 6.61 1.72 -15.94
CA GLY A 353 5.86 2.68 -15.14
C GLY A 353 4.64 3.26 -15.85
N PHE A 354 3.90 4.10 -15.11
CA PHE A 354 2.69 4.78 -15.60
C PHE A 354 3.04 6.21 -16.01
N ARG A 355 2.57 6.65 -17.18
CA ARG A 355 2.93 7.93 -17.77
C ARG A 355 1.76 8.89 -17.83
N PRO A 356 1.94 10.19 -17.49
CA PRO A 356 0.91 11.21 -17.71
C PRO A 356 0.48 11.35 -19.18
N LYS A 357 1.37 11.07 -20.13
CA LYS A 357 1.03 11.12 -21.56
C LYS A 357 0.02 10.06 -22.01
N ASP A 358 -0.09 8.94 -21.27
CA ASP A 358 -0.94 7.80 -21.61
C ASP A 358 -2.37 7.92 -21.04
N VAL A 359 -2.68 9.08 -20.42
CA VAL A 359 -3.95 9.36 -19.73
C VAL A 359 -4.70 10.52 -20.39
#